data_f56a7f444715934a43b6dade37f5f880
#
_entry.id   f56a7f444715934a43b6dade37f5f880
#
_cell.length_a   1.000
_cell.length_b   1.000
_cell.length_c   1.000
_cell.angle_alpha   90.00
_cell.angle_beta   90.00
_cell.angle_gamma   90.00
#
_symmetry.space_group_name_H-M   'P 1'
#
loop_
_entity.id
_entity.type
_entity.pdbx_description
1 polymer ?
#
loop_
_entity_poly.entity_id
_entity_poly.type
_entity_poly.pdbx_seq_one_letter_code
_entity_poly.pdbx_strand_id
1 'polypeptide(L)'
;MNEDVRIDEKHEFHNSQMIIGLDGWVNAGKVSTFSVKYLIDKLEAKKFGEILQGRFHDYAIQRPFVSIKEGLIHSYIPPQSSLYYWRGKRALNLILLLGVEPYLNWPRYTDAVLNVAESMNVSRIYTIGGYLADVTPEEETLISSTTNNKNLIDELKKIGVVLTSYAGPTSIYSEIMWKCRTKGIDVISLWSAVPIYIEGIYPKAAYHILKKITCLTGVEIDLTDLKKKAESFRFSSERRVITQSEIRRLLENLRGKRKEKKPTYIL
;
A
#
# COMPACT_ATOMS: atom_id res chain seq x y z
N MET A 1 -14.50 -1.35 24.19
CA MET A 1 -13.48 -0.76 23.29
C MET A 1 -12.39 -1.81 23.15
N ASN A 2 -11.90 -2.08 21.95
CA ASN A 2 -10.84 -3.07 21.72
C ASN A 2 -9.53 -2.53 22.32
N GLU A 3 -8.85 -3.32 23.17
CA GLU A 3 -7.60 -2.92 23.82
C GLU A 3 -6.43 -2.67 22.84
N ASP A 4 -6.57 -3.10 21.59
CA ASP A 4 -5.58 -2.92 20.52
C ASP A 4 -5.85 -1.68 19.66
N VAL A 5 -6.88 -0.89 19.97
CA VAL A 5 -7.24 0.32 19.21
C VAL A 5 -7.32 1.50 20.16
N ARG A 6 -6.57 2.57 19.86
CA ARG A 6 -6.69 3.87 20.51
C ARG A 6 -7.43 4.81 19.59
N ILE A 7 -8.53 5.36 20.09
CA ILE A 7 -9.30 6.41 19.41
C ILE A 7 -9.13 7.69 20.23
N ASP A 8 -8.53 8.70 19.62
CA ASP A 8 -8.24 9.98 20.25
C ASP A 8 -9.49 10.87 20.29
N GLU A 9 -10.33 10.80 19.24
CA GLU A 9 -11.60 11.52 19.13
C GLU A 9 -12.71 10.60 18.63
N LYS A 10 -13.84 10.57 19.34
CA LYS A 10 -15.02 9.83 18.91
C LYS A 10 -15.77 10.63 17.86
N HIS A 11 -16.05 10.00 16.75
CA HIS A 11 -16.83 10.54 15.66
C HIS A 11 -18.00 9.61 15.34
N GLU A 12 -19.17 10.19 15.12
CA GLU A 12 -20.29 9.46 14.54
C GLU A 12 -20.24 9.60 13.01
N PHE A 13 -20.22 8.47 12.34
CA PHE A 13 -20.27 8.40 10.90
C PHE A 13 -21.46 7.56 10.45
N HIS A 14 -22.03 7.92 9.32
CA HIS A 14 -23.03 7.13 8.62
C HIS A 14 -22.52 6.90 7.20
N ASN A 15 -22.73 5.68 6.68
CA ASN A 15 -22.34 5.33 5.31
C ASN A 15 -20.86 5.58 5.01
N SER A 16 -19.98 5.01 5.82
CA SER A 16 -18.53 5.15 5.63
C SER A 16 -17.98 4.05 4.73
N GLN A 17 -16.87 4.36 4.08
CA GLN A 17 -16.04 3.41 3.35
C GLN A 17 -14.62 3.47 3.92
N MET A 18 -13.91 2.33 3.93
CA MET A 18 -12.55 2.27 4.45
C MET A 18 -11.56 1.94 3.33
N ILE A 19 -10.42 2.62 3.31
CA ILE A 19 -9.31 2.31 2.39
C ILE A 19 -8.08 1.97 3.22
N ILE A 20 -7.47 0.82 2.95
CA ILE A 20 -6.32 0.30 3.69
C ILE A 20 -5.09 0.24 2.80
N GLY A 21 -3.99 0.83 3.26
CA GLY A 21 -2.67 0.72 2.67
C GLY A 21 -1.62 0.37 3.70
N LEU A 22 -0.95 -0.76 3.50
CA LEU A 22 0.07 -1.28 4.41
C LEU A 22 1.43 -1.36 3.72
N ASP A 23 2.50 -1.06 4.46
CA ASP A 23 3.88 -1.37 4.07
C ASP A 23 4.16 -2.84 4.39
N GLY A 24 5.02 -3.48 3.61
CA GLY A 24 5.35 -4.89 3.76
C GLY A 24 5.23 -5.65 2.45
N TRP A 25 4.82 -6.90 2.52
CA TRP A 25 4.73 -7.79 1.36
C TRP A 25 3.77 -7.29 0.26
N VAL A 26 2.74 -6.55 0.64
CA VAL A 26 1.71 -6.00 -0.27
C VAL A 26 2.14 -4.71 -0.98
N ASN A 27 3.36 -4.21 -0.78
CA ASN A 27 3.70 -2.81 -1.10
C ASN A 27 4.81 -2.67 -2.17
N ALA A 28 4.84 -3.56 -3.19
CA ALA A 28 5.74 -3.37 -4.31
C ALA A 28 5.54 -1.98 -4.94
N GLY A 29 6.64 -1.32 -5.32
CA GLY A 29 6.61 0.05 -5.87
C GLY A 29 5.98 1.08 -4.92
N LYS A 30 5.92 0.79 -3.60
CA LYS A 30 5.23 1.59 -2.58
C LYS A 30 3.77 1.94 -2.93
N VAL A 31 3.15 1.17 -3.81
CA VAL A 31 1.80 1.44 -4.35
C VAL A 31 0.76 1.56 -3.25
N SER A 32 0.79 0.64 -2.29
CA SER A 32 -0.17 0.56 -1.19
C SER A 32 -0.09 1.81 -0.30
N THR A 33 1.06 2.04 0.31
CA THR A 33 1.26 3.14 1.27
C THR A 33 1.23 4.51 0.60
N PHE A 34 1.84 4.64 -0.57
CA PHE A 34 1.86 5.91 -1.30
C PHE A 34 0.44 6.34 -1.73
N SER A 35 -0.39 5.41 -2.20
CA SER A 35 -1.76 5.72 -2.60
C SER A 35 -2.60 6.22 -1.43
N VAL A 36 -2.54 5.55 -0.28
CA VAL A 36 -3.31 5.98 0.90
C VAL A 36 -2.76 7.29 1.47
N LYS A 37 -1.44 7.45 1.52
CA LYS A 37 -0.83 8.73 1.92
C LYS A 37 -1.23 9.88 1.00
N TYR A 38 -1.24 9.66 -0.32
CA TYR A 38 -1.71 10.65 -1.28
C TYR A 38 -3.16 11.07 -1.03
N LEU A 39 -4.05 10.10 -0.71
CA LEU A 39 -5.44 10.40 -0.33
C LEU A 39 -5.50 11.22 0.95
N ILE A 40 -4.73 10.88 1.98
CA ILE A 40 -4.66 11.62 3.25
C ILE A 40 -4.29 13.09 2.98
N ASP A 41 -3.23 13.30 2.19
CA ASP A 41 -2.71 14.63 1.90
C ASP A 41 -3.70 15.43 1.01
N LYS A 42 -4.28 14.83 -0.04
CA LYS A 42 -5.21 15.52 -0.97
C LYS A 42 -6.57 15.84 -0.36
N LEU A 43 -7.05 15.00 0.53
CA LEU A 43 -8.33 15.17 1.19
C LEU A 43 -8.20 15.94 2.53
N GLU A 44 -6.98 16.27 2.93
CA GLU A 44 -6.68 16.86 4.24
C GLU A 44 -7.30 16.03 5.37
N ALA A 45 -7.20 14.69 5.24
CA ALA A 45 -7.79 13.77 6.19
C ALA A 45 -7.14 13.89 7.57
N LYS A 46 -7.96 13.89 8.63
CA LYS A 46 -7.50 14.11 10.00
C LYS A 46 -7.23 12.79 10.70
N LYS A 47 -6.10 12.69 11.40
CA LYS A 47 -5.81 11.55 12.28
C LYS A 47 -6.78 11.56 13.45
N PHE A 48 -7.35 10.39 13.80
CA PHE A 48 -8.28 10.24 14.93
C PHE A 48 -7.97 9.04 15.82
N GLY A 49 -6.96 8.26 15.49
CA GLY A 49 -6.58 7.09 16.27
C GLY A 49 -5.48 6.26 15.65
N GLU A 50 -5.23 5.11 16.25
CA GLU A 50 -4.26 4.13 15.75
C GLU A 50 -4.58 2.73 16.27
N ILE A 51 -4.08 1.72 15.54
CA ILE A 51 -3.99 0.35 16.04
C ILE A 51 -2.65 0.22 16.79
N LEU A 52 -2.70 -0.22 18.05
CA LEU A 52 -1.53 -0.31 18.92
C LEU A 52 -0.61 -1.45 18.48
N GLN A 53 0.66 -1.16 18.29
CA GLN A 53 1.58 -2.04 17.54
C GLN A 53 2.29 -3.13 18.35
N GLY A 54 2.35 -3.01 19.67
CA GLY A 54 3.23 -3.84 20.51
C GLY A 54 3.05 -5.37 20.44
N ARG A 55 1.94 -5.84 19.87
CA ARG A 55 1.62 -7.28 19.74
C ARG A 55 1.67 -7.80 18.32
N PHE A 56 1.86 -6.93 17.34
CA PHE A 56 1.71 -7.24 15.93
C PHE A 56 3.02 -7.25 15.15
N HIS A 57 4.10 -6.75 15.75
CA HIS A 57 5.38 -6.60 15.08
C HIS A 57 6.52 -7.25 15.88
N ASP A 58 7.40 -7.94 15.16
CA ASP A 58 8.69 -8.38 15.65
C ASP A 58 9.75 -7.34 15.25
N TYR A 59 10.28 -6.60 16.23
CA TYR A 59 11.26 -5.54 15.96
C TYR A 59 12.64 -6.07 15.52
N ALA A 60 12.89 -7.36 15.61
CA ALA A 60 14.08 -7.95 15.00
C ALA A 60 13.97 -8.01 13.46
N ILE A 61 12.75 -8.11 12.96
CA ILE A 61 12.42 -8.20 11.52
C ILE A 61 11.94 -6.84 10.99
N GLN A 62 10.96 -6.25 11.66
CA GLN A 62 10.37 -4.94 11.30
C GLN A 62 10.96 -3.85 12.19
N ARG A 63 12.20 -3.47 11.91
CA ARG A 63 12.96 -2.55 12.76
C ARG A 63 12.34 -1.16 12.82
N PRO A 64 12.25 -0.55 14.02
CA PRO A 64 11.94 0.86 14.15
C PRO A 64 12.96 1.73 13.41
N PHE A 65 12.48 2.86 12.88
CA PHE A 65 13.34 3.86 12.27
C PHE A 65 13.84 4.84 13.33
N VAL A 66 15.14 5.15 13.32
CA VAL A 66 15.74 6.16 14.19
C VAL A 66 16.42 7.23 13.35
N SER A 67 16.27 8.50 13.74
CA SER A 67 17.07 9.61 13.22
C SER A 67 17.98 10.13 14.31
N ILE A 68 19.27 10.20 14.01
CA ILE A 68 20.31 10.71 14.89
C ILE A 68 20.94 11.94 14.21
N LYS A 69 21.05 13.06 14.94
CA LYS A 69 21.73 14.27 14.50
C LYS A 69 22.73 14.69 15.58
N GLU A 70 23.97 14.92 15.18
CA GLU A 70 25.05 15.38 16.09
C GLU A 70 25.20 14.50 17.36
N GLY A 71 25.00 13.18 17.22
CA GLY A 71 25.08 12.23 18.32
C GLY A 71 23.83 12.13 19.20
N LEU A 72 22.78 12.91 18.94
CA LEU A 72 21.53 12.91 19.70
C LEU A 72 20.41 12.22 18.91
N ILE A 73 19.60 11.42 19.60
CA ILE A 73 18.38 10.84 19.03
C ILE A 73 17.38 11.96 18.79
N HIS A 74 17.07 12.23 17.53
CA HIS A 74 16.11 13.25 17.10
C HIS A 74 14.70 12.69 16.94
N SER A 75 14.57 11.45 16.45
CA SER A 75 13.26 10.78 16.33
C SER A 75 13.43 9.26 16.43
N TYR A 76 12.39 8.61 16.94
CA TYR A 76 12.25 7.16 16.99
C TYR A 76 10.83 6.79 16.53
N ILE A 77 10.72 6.04 15.45
CA ILE A 77 9.44 5.72 14.81
C ILE A 77 9.32 4.19 14.71
N PRO A 78 8.55 3.54 15.59
CA PRO A 78 8.24 2.13 15.46
C PRO A 78 7.26 1.90 14.29
N PRO A 79 7.08 0.65 13.82
CA PRO A 79 5.99 0.30 12.93
C PRO A 79 4.67 0.84 13.49
N GLN A 80 3.83 1.42 12.63
CA GLN A 80 2.58 2.09 13.03
C GLN A 80 1.43 1.71 12.11
N SER A 81 0.20 1.76 12.63
CA SER A 81 -1.03 1.73 11.86
C SER A 81 -1.93 2.85 12.33
N SER A 82 -1.91 3.96 11.59
CA SER A 82 -2.64 5.19 11.90
C SER A 82 -3.98 5.24 11.18
N LEU A 83 -4.99 5.75 11.86
CA LEU A 83 -6.35 5.89 11.38
C LEU A 83 -6.64 7.36 11.11
N TYR A 84 -7.15 7.64 9.91
CA TYR A 84 -7.55 8.97 9.48
C TYR A 84 -9.00 8.94 8.99
N TYR A 85 -9.68 10.06 9.10
CA TYR A 85 -11.01 10.26 8.54
C TYR A 85 -11.08 11.49 7.65
N TRP A 86 -11.96 11.40 6.66
CA TRP A 86 -12.38 12.52 5.85
C TRP A 86 -13.90 12.52 5.72
N ARG A 87 -14.51 13.72 5.83
CA ARG A 87 -15.93 13.92 5.62
C ARG A 87 -16.18 14.65 4.32
N GLY A 88 -16.80 13.96 3.41
CA GLY A 88 -17.16 14.49 2.11
C GLY A 88 -18.56 15.07 2.05
N LYS A 89 -18.92 15.53 0.85
CA LYS A 89 -20.28 15.99 0.57
C LYS A 89 -21.24 14.79 0.51
N ARG A 90 -22.56 15.05 0.72
CA ARG A 90 -23.63 14.03 0.63
C ARG A 90 -23.45 12.85 1.60
N ALA A 91 -22.93 13.09 2.80
CA ALA A 91 -22.67 12.08 3.82
C ALA A 91 -21.73 10.94 3.37
N LEU A 92 -20.92 11.16 2.36
CA LEU A 92 -19.87 10.23 1.98
C LEU A 92 -18.66 10.42 2.89
N ASN A 93 -18.29 9.40 3.65
CA ASN A 93 -17.17 9.46 4.59
C ASN A 93 -16.12 8.43 4.21
N LEU A 94 -14.85 8.79 4.33
CA LEU A 94 -13.74 7.85 4.19
C LEU A 94 -12.99 7.69 5.51
N ILE A 95 -12.72 6.44 5.84
CA ILE A 95 -11.77 6.03 6.87
C ILE A 95 -10.52 5.52 6.15
N LEU A 96 -9.36 6.07 6.47
CA LEU A 96 -8.10 5.69 5.84
C LEU A 96 -7.20 5.05 6.89
N LEU A 97 -6.75 3.82 6.64
CA LEU A 97 -5.77 3.13 7.46
C LEU A 97 -4.45 3.09 6.70
N LEU A 98 -3.44 3.75 7.25
CA LEU A 98 -2.08 3.74 6.75
C LEU A 98 -1.16 3.11 7.78
N GLY A 99 -0.49 2.02 7.44
CA GLY A 99 0.32 1.31 8.42
C GLY A 99 1.35 0.37 7.84
N VAL A 100 1.79 -0.55 8.69
CA VAL A 100 2.71 -1.64 8.37
C VAL A 100 1.95 -2.95 8.50
N GLU A 101 2.12 -3.87 7.54
CA GLU A 101 1.55 -5.21 7.60
C GLU A 101 2.02 -5.91 8.88
N PRO A 102 1.08 -6.45 9.70
CA PRO A 102 1.48 -7.13 10.93
C PRO A 102 2.29 -8.38 10.63
N TYR A 103 3.34 -8.62 11.40
CA TYR A 103 4.14 -9.84 11.31
C TYR A 103 3.55 -10.97 12.19
N LEU A 104 2.87 -10.59 13.26
CA LEU A 104 2.33 -11.49 14.28
C LEU A 104 0.83 -11.26 14.47
N ASN A 105 0.13 -12.28 14.98
CA ASN A 105 -1.24 -12.19 15.49
C ASN A 105 -2.26 -11.64 14.47
N TRP A 106 -2.20 -12.10 13.23
CA TRP A 106 -3.11 -11.68 12.16
C TRP A 106 -4.60 -11.71 12.53
N PRO A 107 -5.13 -12.79 13.16
CA PRO A 107 -6.53 -12.81 13.57
C PRO A 107 -6.91 -11.63 14.48
N ARG A 108 -6.05 -11.30 15.44
CA ARG A 108 -6.28 -10.21 16.39
C ARG A 108 -6.14 -8.82 15.74
N TYR A 109 -5.16 -8.65 14.84
CA TYR A 109 -5.04 -7.41 14.07
C TYR A 109 -6.27 -7.19 13.18
N THR A 110 -6.74 -8.25 12.53
CA THR A 110 -7.97 -8.21 11.73
C THR A 110 -9.18 -7.83 12.59
N ASP A 111 -9.31 -8.40 13.78
CA ASP A 111 -10.38 -8.02 14.71
C ASP A 111 -10.29 -6.55 15.13
N ALA A 112 -9.09 -6.01 15.32
CA ALA A 112 -8.90 -4.58 15.58
C ALA A 112 -9.37 -3.71 14.40
N VAL A 113 -9.01 -4.08 13.16
CA VAL A 113 -9.48 -3.39 11.94
C VAL A 113 -11.01 -3.45 11.82
N LEU A 114 -11.61 -4.63 12.04
CA LEU A 114 -13.06 -4.81 11.93
C LEU A 114 -13.81 -4.05 13.03
N ASN A 115 -13.28 -4.01 14.25
CA ASN A 115 -13.87 -3.19 15.32
C ASN A 115 -13.90 -1.69 14.97
N VAL A 116 -12.84 -1.19 14.33
CA VAL A 116 -12.84 0.19 13.80
C VAL A 116 -13.90 0.33 12.70
N ALA A 117 -13.94 -0.60 11.75
CA ALA A 117 -14.90 -0.55 10.64
C ALA A 117 -16.36 -0.56 11.15
N GLU A 118 -16.69 -1.44 12.09
CA GLU A 118 -18.01 -1.52 12.71
C GLU A 118 -18.36 -0.22 13.49
N SER A 119 -17.43 0.29 14.31
CA SER A 119 -17.65 1.52 15.08
C SER A 119 -17.82 2.78 14.23
N MET A 120 -17.29 2.77 13.01
CA MET A 120 -17.38 3.86 12.05
C MET A 120 -18.45 3.62 10.97
N ASN A 121 -19.33 2.61 11.15
CA ASN A 121 -20.38 2.23 10.19
C ASN A 121 -19.85 2.06 8.75
N VAL A 122 -18.73 1.35 8.61
CA VAL A 122 -18.12 1.04 7.32
C VAL A 122 -18.92 -0.05 6.63
N SER A 123 -19.43 0.24 5.45
CA SER A 123 -20.15 -0.71 4.60
C SER A 123 -19.26 -1.44 3.59
N ARG A 124 -18.13 -0.81 3.20
CA ARG A 124 -17.20 -1.38 2.22
C ARG A 124 -15.75 -1.03 2.56
N ILE A 125 -14.88 -2.03 2.43
CA ILE A 125 -13.43 -1.88 2.61
C ILE A 125 -12.73 -2.06 1.26
N TYR A 126 -11.77 -1.18 0.97
CA TYR A 126 -10.85 -1.30 -0.14
C TYR A 126 -9.45 -1.54 0.39
N THR A 127 -8.77 -2.56 -0.11
CA THR A 127 -7.34 -2.76 0.15
C THR A 127 -6.54 -2.48 -1.11
N ILE A 128 -5.40 -1.83 -0.96
CA ILE A 128 -4.53 -1.45 -2.07
C ILE A 128 -3.23 -2.21 -1.95
N GLY A 129 -2.85 -2.95 -3.01
CA GLY A 129 -1.61 -3.69 -3.09
C GLY A 129 -0.83 -3.44 -4.38
N GLY A 130 0.46 -3.72 -4.33
CA GLY A 130 1.35 -3.82 -5.47
C GLY A 130 2.10 -5.15 -5.43
N TYR A 131 2.34 -5.76 -6.59
CA TYR A 131 3.14 -6.95 -6.74
C TYR A 131 4.16 -6.80 -7.87
N LEU A 132 5.31 -7.43 -7.72
CA LEU A 132 6.34 -7.43 -8.76
C LEU A 132 5.93 -8.34 -9.93
N ALA A 133 6.09 -7.86 -11.15
CA ALA A 133 5.76 -8.58 -12.38
C ALA A 133 6.77 -8.27 -13.49
N ASP A 134 6.87 -9.19 -14.43
CA ASP A 134 7.65 -8.99 -15.66
C ASP A 134 6.82 -8.18 -16.67
N VAL A 135 6.74 -6.88 -16.39
CA VAL A 135 6.04 -5.86 -17.19
C VAL A 135 6.95 -4.67 -17.38
N THR A 136 6.67 -3.85 -18.39
CA THR A 136 7.42 -2.62 -18.65
C THR A 136 6.59 -1.38 -18.33
N PRO A 137 7.21 -0.20 -18.07
CA PRO A 137 6.49 1.04 -17.84
C PRO A 137 5.70 1.55 -19.07
N GLU A 138 6.03 1.07 -20.28
CA GLU A 138 5.36 1.41 -21.53
C GLU A 138 4.02 0.68 -21.68
N GLU A 139 3.91 -0.51 -21.11
CA GLU A 139 2.70 -1.31 -21.14
C GLU A 139 1.56 -0.66 -20.36
N GLU A 140 0.32 -1.00 -20.72
CA GLU A 140 -0.82 -0.60 -19.92
C GLU A 140 -0.71 -1.17 -18.50
N THR A 141 -0.96 -0.32 -17.50
CA THR A 141 -0.88 -0.75 -16.11
C THR A 141 -2.01 -1.72 -15.78
N LEU A 142 -1.66 -2.98 -15.57
CA LEU A 142 -2.59 -4.01 -15.19
C LEU A 142 -3.04 -3.80 -13.73
N ILE A 143 -4.35 -3.59 -13.55
CA ILE A 143 -5.00 -3.59 -12.23
C ILE A 143 -5.84 -4.84 -12.11
N SER A 144 -5.49 -5.69 -11.16
CA SER A 144 -6.26 -6.89 -10.82
C SER A 144 -7.08 -6.68 -9.54
N SER A 145 -8.13 -7.46 -9.38
CA SER A 145 -9.04 -7.34 -8.25
C SER A 145 -9.57 -8.67 -7.76
N THR A 146 -9.81 -8.73 -6.46
CA THR A 146 -10.51 -9.81 -5.76
C THR A 146 -11.59 -9.20 -4.88
N THR A 147 -12.69 -9.90 -4.67
CA THR A 147 -13.77 -9.48 -3.76
C THR A 147 -14.34 -10.67 -2.98
N ASN A 148 -14.91 -10.40 -1.80
CA ASN A 148 -15.63 -11.38 -0.99
C ASN A 148 -17.11 -11.50 -1.35
N ASN A 149 -17.64 -10.62 -2.22
CA ASN A 149 -19.05 -10.59 -2.60
C ASN A 149 -19.20 -10.73 -4.12
N LYS A 150 -19.85 -11.81 -4.57
CA LYS A 150 -20.09 -12.10 -5.99
C LYS A 150 -20.89 -11.00 -6.72
N ASN A 151 -21.73 -10.26 -6.00
CA ASN A 151 -22.57 -9.21 -6.60
C ASN A 151 -21.74 -7.99 -7.06
N LEU A 152 -20.47 -7.87 -6.61
CA LEU A 152 -19.56 -6.79 -7.02
C LEU A 152 -18.77 -7.12 -8.30
N ILE A 153 -18.87 -8.35 -8.81
CA ILE A 153 -18.12 -8.80 -9.99
C ILE A 153 -18.42 -7.95 -11.22
N ASP A 154 -19.68 -7.62 -11.46
CA ASP A 154 -20.07 -6.82 -12.62
C ASP A 154 -19.65 -5.34 -12.47
N GLU A 155 -19.68 -4.79 -11.26
CA GLU A 155 -19.14 -3.47 -10.95
C GLU A 155 -17.63 -3.43 -11.27
N LEU A 156 -16.88 -4.45 -10.84
CA LEU A 156 -15.44 -4.57 -11.08
C LEU A 156 -15.11 -4.70 -12.58
N LYS A 157 -15.86 -5.51 -13.31
CA LYS A 157 -15.69 -5.63 -14.77
C LYS A 157 -15.93 -4.31 -15.49
N LYS A 158 -16.97 -3.55 -15.11
CA LYS A 158 -17.31 -2.25 -15.72
C LYS A 158 -16.20 -1.22 -15.58
N ILE A 159 -15.45 -1.24 -14.48
CA ILE A 159 -14.31 -0.34 -14.30
C ILE A 159 -13.02 -0.84 -14.96
N GLY A 160 -13.07 -2.01 -15.65
CA GLY A 160 -11.96 -2.55 -16.42
C GLY A 160 -10.80 -3.03 -15.54
N VAL A 161 -11.08 -3.77 -14.47
CA VAL A 161 -10.06 -4.52 -13.70
C VAL A 161 -10.09 -6.00 -14.10
N VAL A 162 -8.95 -6.66 -13.98
CA VAL A 162 -8.83 -8.10 -14.22
C VAL A 162 -9.19 -8.85 -12.94
N LEU A 163 -10.12 -9.80 -13.03
CA LEU A 163 -10.46 -10.64 -11.89
C LEU A 163 -9.35 -11.67 -11.66
N THR A 164 -8.82 -11.71 -10.44
CA THR A 164 -7.70 -12.58 -10.08
C THR A 164 -8.16 -14.03 -9.91
N SER A 165 -7.36 -14.96 -10.47
CA SER A 165 -7.36 -16.38 -10.13
C SER A 165 -6.01 -16.72 -9.53
N TYR A 166 -5.97 -17.03 -8.23
CA TYR A 166 -4.72 -17.26 -7.51
C TYR A 166 -4.89 -18.30 -6.41
N ALA A 167 -3.88 -19.14 -6.25
CA ALA A 167 -3.76 -20.07 -5.13
C ALA A 167 -2.29 -20.09 -4.67
N GLY A 168 -2.04 -19.74 -3.42
CA GLY A 168 -0.69 -19.65 -2.86
C GLY A 168 -0.62 -18.83 -1.57
N PRO A 169 0.59 -18.47 -1.11
CA PRO A 169 0.79 -17.62 0.07
C PRO A 169 0.07 -16.29 -0.08
N THR A 170 -0.43 -15.74 1.01
CA THR A 170 -1.27 -14.55 1.00
C THR A 170 -0.81 -13.49 2.01
N SER A 171 -1.41 -12.30 1.92
CA SER A 171 -1.23 -11.18 2.84
C SER A 171 -2.36 -11.10 3.86
N ILE A 172 -2.20 -10.21 4.84
CA ILE A 172 -3.25 -9.86 5.81
C ILE A 172 -4.56 -9.40 5.13
N TYR A 173 -4.51 -8.89 3.90
CA TYR A 173 -5.70 -8.48 3.15
C TYR A 173 -6.66 -9.63 2.90
N SER A 174 -6.15 -10.84 2.67
CA SER A 174 -7.01 -12.02 2.53
C SER A 174 -7.67 -12.43 3.84
N GLU A 175 -6.98 -12.30 4.97
CA GLU A 175 -7.55 -12.55 6.29
C GLU A 175 -8.68 -11.56 6.60
N ILE A 176 -8.47 -10.26 6.34
CA ILE A 176 -9.50 -9.22 6.48
C ILE A 176 -10.70 -9.55 5.59
N MET A 177 -10.46 -9.86 4.31
CA MET A 177 -11.51 -10.20 3.34
C MET A 177 -12.30 -11.43 3.77
N TRP A 178 -11.61 -12.46 4.26
CA TRP A 178 -12.24 -13.69 4.71
C TRP A 178 -13.17 -13.46 5.92
N LYS A 179 -12.70 -12.74 6.93
CA LYS A 179 -13.51 -12.41 8.12
C LYS A 179 -14.69 -11.49 7.81
N CYS A 180 -14.53 -10.54 6.89
CA CYS A 180 -15.62 -9.64 6.46
C CYS A 180 -16.82 -10.38 5.86
N ARG A 181 -16.64 -11.59 5.30
CA ARG A 181 -17.76 -12.42 4.77
C ARG A 181 -18.83 -12.70 5.80
N THR A 182 -18.45 -12.93 7.05
CA THR A 182 -19.39 -13.24 8.15
C THR A 182 -19.98 -11.99 8.80
N LYS A 183 -19.40 -10.81 8.51
CA LYS A 183 -19.82 -9.52 9.07
C LYS A 183 -20.71 -8.71 8.12
N GLY A 184 -20.94 -9.19 6.90
CA GLY A 184 -21.72 -8.46 5.90
C GLY A 184 -21.02 -7.18 5.37
N ILE A 185 -19.70 -7.07 5.54
CA ILE A 185 -18.89 -5.96 5.03
C ILE A 185 -18.32 -6.38 3.67
N ASP A 186 -18.62 -5.62 2.65
CA ASP A 186 -18.04 -5.81 1.32
C ASP A 186 -16.55 -5.48 1.31
N VAL A 187 -15.72 -6.30 0.66
CA VAL A 187 -14.30 -6.01 0.45
C VAL A 187 -13.94 -6.10 -1.03
N ILE A 188 -13.25 -5.09 -1.51
CA ILE A 188 -12.61 -5.06 -2.82
C ILE A 188 -11.10 -4.86 -2.62
N SER A 189 -10.31 -5.83 -3.06
CA SER A 189 -8.85 -5.75 -3.05
C SER A 189 -8.35 -5.41 -4.45
N LEU A 190 -7.64 -4.29 -4.59
CA LEU A 190 -7.06 -3.82 -5.85
C LEU A 190 -5.55 -3.96 -5.83
N TRP A 191 -5.01 -4.57 -6.87
CA TRP A 191 -3.57 -4.84 -7.00
C TRP A 191 -3.03 -4.33 -8.31
N SER A 192 -1.89 -3.66 -8.26
CA SER A 192 -1.17 -3.21 -9.46
C SER A 192 0.08 -4.02 -9.69
N ALA A 193 0.30 -4.41 -10.94
CA ALA A 193 1.61 -4.90 -11.38
C ALA A 193 2.63 -3.77 -11.34
N VAL A 194 3.84 -4.08 -10.87
CA VAL A 194 5.00 -3.18 -10.78
C VAL A 194 6.18 -3.89 -11.43
N PRO A 195 6.91 -3.25 -12.36
CA PRO A 195 8.10 -3.85 -12.95
C PRO A 195 9.12 -4.27 -11.89
N ILE A 196 9.69 -5.48 -12.04
CA ILE A 196 10.60 -6.10 -11.05
C ILE A 196 11.84 -5.27 -10.73
N TYR A 197 12.26 -4.39 -11.64
CA TYR A 197 13.43 -3.54 -11.50
C TYR A 197 13.13 -2.15 -10.92
N ILE A 198 11.87 -1.84 -10.63
CA ILE A 198 11.49 -0.55 -10.02
C ILE A 198 11.74 -0.62 -8.52
N GLU A 199 12.68 0.18 -8.06
CA GLU A 199 12.92 0.44 -6.65
C GLU A 199 12.21 1.74 -6.20
N GLY A 200 11.61 1.71 -5.01
CA GLY A 200 10.93 2.86 -4.43
C GLY A 200 9.51 3.09 -4.97
N ILE A 201 9.10 4.36 -5.06
CA ILE A 201 7.72 4.73 -5.44
C ILE A 201 7.53 4.60 -6.96
N TYR A 202 6.45 3.90 -7.36
CA TYR A 202 6.00 3.80 -8.75
C TYR A 202 4.70 4.58 -8.97
N PRO A 203 4.77 5.88 -9.34
CA PRO A 203 3.60 6.75 -9.42
C PRO A 203 2.56 6.33 -10.44
N LYS A 204 2.98 5.64 -11.52
CA LYS A 204 2.07 5.14 -12.56
C LYS A 204 1.06 4.15 -11.99
N ALA A 205 1.52 3.17 -11.21
CA ALA A 205 0.64 2.21 -10.54
C ALA A 205 -0.32 2.88 -9.56
N ALA A 206 0.19 3.81 -8.73
CA ALA A 206 -0.63 4.55 -7.79
C ALA A 206 -1.71 5.39 -8.50
N TYR A 207 -1.37 6.07 -9.60
CA TYR A 207 -2.33 6.82 -10.40
C TYR A 207 -3.47 5.94 -10.92
N HIS A 208 -3.16 4.78 -11.51
CA HIS A 208 -4.18 3.89 -12.06
C HIS A 208 -5.05 3.25 -10.97
N ILE A 209 -4.48 2.86 -9.82
CA ILE A 209 -5.26 2.37 -8.68
C ILE A 209 -6.20 3.46 -8.15
N LEU A 210 -5.69 4.67 -7.91
CA LEU A 210 -6.49 5.77 -7.37
C LEU A 210 -7.62 6.16 -8.34
N LYS A 211 -7.40 6.09 -9.65
CA LYS A 211 -8.46 6.27 -10.63
C LYS A 211 -9.58 5.22 -10.48
N LYS A 212 -9.26 3.96 -10.16
CA LYS A 212 -10.29 2.94 -9.86
C LYS A 212 -10.97 3.21 -8.51
N ILE A 213 -10.21 3.61 -7.50
CA ILE A 213 -10.75 3.98 -6.18
C ILE A 213 -11.75 5.15 -6.30
N THR A 214 -11.44 6.19 -7.06
CA THR A 214 -12.39 7.30 -7.27
C THR A 214 -13.69 6.83 -7.93
N CYS A 215 -13.60 5.95 -8.92
CA CYS A 215 -14.79 5.35 -9.54
C CYS A 215 -15.64 4.53 -8.56
N LEU A 216 -14.99 3.71 -7.71
CA LEU A 216 -15.67 2.80 -6.79
C LEU A 216 -16.26 3.52 -5.57
N THR A 217 -15.56 4.52 -5.05
CA THR A 217 -15.99 5.26 -3.86
C THR A 217 -16.93 6.41 -4.16
N GLY A 218 -16.92 6.91 -5.40
CA GLY A 218 -17.63 8.15 -5.78
C GLY A 218 -16.97 9.43 -5.23
N VAL A 219 -15.77 9.35 -4.65
CA VAL A 219 -15.04 10.51 -4.16
C VAL A 219 -14.33 11.21 -5.32
N GLU A 220 -14.65 12.48 -5.50
CA GLU A 220 -14.00 13.31 -6.51
C GLU A 220 -12.64 13.80 -6.01
N ILE A 221 -11.56 13.39 -6.69
CA ILE A 221 -10.18 13.75 -6.34
C ILE A 221 -9.47 14.21 -7.63
N ASP A 222 -8.87 15.38 -7.57
CA ASP A 222 -7.99 15.83 -8.66
C ASP A 222 -6.67 15.05 -8.63
N LEU A 223 -6.49 14.16 -9.61
CA LEU A 223 -5.30 13.35 -9.81
C LEU A 223 -4.32 13.93 -10.85
N THR A 224 -4.51 15.19 -11.28
CA THR A 224 -3.73 15.79 -12.39
C THR A 224 -2.24 15.85 -12.08
N ASP A 225 -1.86 16.19 -10.85
CA ASP A 225 -0.46 16.23 -10.42
C ASP A 225 0.17 14.82 -10.36
N LEU A 226 -0.60 13.82 -9.92
CA LEU A 226 -0.16 12.44 -9.89
C LEU A 226 -0.02 11.87 -11.31
N LYS A 227 -0.93 12.22 -12.21
CA LYS A 227 -0.85 11.86 -13.63
C LYS A 227 0.45 12.40 -14.25
N LYS A 228 0.77 13.68 -14.04
CA LYS A 228 2.03 14.28 -14.53
C LYS A 228 3.26 13.56 -13.97
N LYS A 229 3.25 13.19 -12.68
CA LYS A 229 4.35 12.40 -12.07
C LYS A 229 4.46 11.00 -12.69
N ALA A 230 3.34 10.36 -12.97
CA ALA A 230 3.32 9.05 -13.63
C ALA A 230 3.91 9.10 -15.05
N GLU A 231 3.54 10.13 -15.84
CA GLU A 231 4.05 10.35 -17.19
C GLU A 231 5.54 10.71 -17.20
N SER A 232 5.99 11.59 -16.29
CA SER A 232 7.40 11.96 -16.18
C SER A 232 8.28 10.81 -15.69
N PHE A 233 7.73 9.92 -14.86
CA PHE A 233 8.44 8.73 -14.39
C PHE A 233 8.71 7.75 -15.53
N ARG A 234 7.75 7.50 -16.40
CA ARG A 234 7.93 6.71 -17.62
C ARG A 234 9.11 7.22 -18.44
N PHE A 235 9.16 8.53 -18.70
CA PHE A 235 10.23 9.16 -19.46
C PHE A 235 11.61 9.03 -18.79
N SER A 236 11.67 9.13 -17.47
CA SER A 236 12.94 8.99 -16.72
C SER A 236 13.44 7.55 -16.67
N SER A 237 12.53 6.56 -16.67
CA SER A 237 12.91 5.14 -16.71
C SER A 237 13.45 4.73 -18.08
N GLU A 238 12.90 5.26 -19.17
CA GLU A 238 13.44 5.07 -20.53
C GLU A 238 14.90 5.56 -20.64
N ARG A 239 15.26 6.64 -19.93
CA ARG A 239 16.65 7.15 -19.88
C ARG A 239 17.59 6.30 -19.01
N ARG A 240 17.06 5.50 -18.10
CA ARG A 240 17.83 4.62 -17.21
C ARG A 240 17.96 3.18 -17.70
N VAL A 241 17.41 2.84 -18.85
CA VAL A 241 17.70 1.56 -19.49
C VAL A 241 19.18 1.55 -19.87
N ILE A 242 20.00 1.04 -18.97
CA ILE A 242 21.41 0.76 -19.25
C ILE A 242 21.42 -0.22 -20.42
N THR A 243 21.91 0.24 -21.56
CA THR A 243 21.98 -0.61 -22.74
C THR A 243 22.84 -1.86 -22.46
N GLN A 244 22.57 -2.97 -23.12
CA GLN A 244 23.39 -4.19 -22.96
C GLN A 244 24.89 -3.91 -23.17
N SER A 245 25.23 -2.91 -24.00
CA SER A 245 26.60 -2.46 -24.21
C SER A 245 27.21 -1.76 -22.97
N GLU A 246 26.42 -1.02 -22.19
CA GLU A 246 26.87 -0.39 -20.95
C GLU A 246 27.05 -1.41 -19.82
N ILE A 247 26.15 -2.40 -19.74
CA ILE A 247 26.31 -3.54 -18.82
C ILE A 247 27.58 -4.31 -19.14
N ARG A 248 27.85 -4.58 -20.42
CA ARG A 248 29.09 -5.25 -20.86
C ARG A 248 30.32 -4.45 -20.45
N ARG A 249 30.36 -3.13 -20.69
CA ARG A 249 31.46 -2.24 -20.26
C ARG A 249 31.64 -2.22 -18.74
N LEU A 250 30.55 -2.17 -17.97
CA LEU A 250 30.62 -2.23 -16.49
C LEU A 250 31.19 -3.58 -16.01
N LEU A 251 30.78 -4.69 -16.62
CA LEU A 251 31.30 -6.03 -16.30
C LEU A 251 32.77 -6.18 -16.70
N GLU A 252 33.21 -5.63 -17.83
CA GLU A 252 34.62 -5.61 -18.26
C GLU A 252 35.49 -4.78 -17.30
N ASN A 253 35.02 -3.61 -16.88
CA ASN A 253 35.71 -2.77 -15.88
C ASN A 253 35.84 -3.46 -14.51
N LEU A 254 34.80 -4.20 -14.08
CA LEU A 254 34.84 -4.96 -12.84
C LEU A 254 35.80 -6.16 -12.93
N ARG A 255 35.89 -6.81 -14.11
CA ARG A 255 36.85 -7.90 -14.36
C ARG A 255 38.30 -7.40 -14.41
N GLY A 256 38.53 -6.19 -14.97
CA GLY A 256 39.85 -5.54 -14.98
C GLY A 256 40.36 -5.23 -13.57
N LYS A 257 39.51 -4.72 -12.70
CA LYS A 257 39.86 -4.39 -11.29
C LYS A 257 40.10 -5.62 -10.40
N ARG A 258 39.58 -6.80 -10.78
CA ARG A 258 39.76 -8.03 -10.00
C ARG A 258 41.15 -8.66 -10.20
N LYS A 259 41.89 -8.29 -11.23
CA LYS A 259 43.27 -8.79 -11.47
C LYS A 259 44.35 -8.15 -10.61
N GLU A 260 44.04 -7.06 -9.89
CA GLU A 260 45.03 -6.29 -9.12
C GLU A 260 44.93 -6.43 -7.57
N LYS A 261 44.00 -7.17 -7.04
CA LYS A 261 43.93 -7.41 -5.59
C LYS A 261 44.25 -8.87 -5.25
N LYS A 262 45.52 -9.12 -4.83
CA LYS A 262 45.87 -10.35 -4.07
C LYS A 262 45.11 -10.33 -2.75
N PRO A 263 44.47 -11.44 -2.32
CA PRO A 263 43.83 -11.51 -1.02
C PRO A 263 44.91 -11.47 0.06
N THR A 264 44.85 -10.48 0.92
CA THR A 264 45.62 -10.44 2.18
C THR A 264 44.78 -11.15 3.23
N TYR A 265 45.14 -12.36 3.56
CA TYR A 265 44.59 -13.05 4.73
C TYR A 265 45.20 -12.47 5.97
N ILE A 266 44.40 -11.94 6.87
CA ILE A 266 44.83 -11.64 8.25
C ILE A 266 44.56 -12.92 9.04
N LEU A 267 45.62 -13.48 9.61
CA LEU A 267 45.59 -14.57 10.57
C LEU A 267 45.07 -14.10 11.93
#